data_b2676e2a887a8246deded7dc510c70ca
#
_entry.id   b2676e2a887a8246deded7dc510c70ca
#
_cell.length_a   1.000
_cell.length_b   1.000
_cell.length_c   1.000
_cell.angle_alpha   90.00
_cell.angle_beta   90.00
_cell.angle_gamma   90.00
#
_symmetry.space_group_name_H-M   'P 1'
#
loop_
_entity.id
_entity.type
_entity.pdbx_description
1 polymer ?
#
loop_
_entity_poly.entity_id
_entity_poly.type
_entity_poly.pdbx_seq_one_letter_code
_entity_poly.pdbx_strand_id
1 'polypeptide(L)'
;MKPSTPLRAVAILMAVGDIGHTSGVLRTIPRSLAEGGLLAPLQNFHIVMMGTSRTHWDFYVGFGLAVTFQFLTVAGLAWLTANLADTEPQRAKPFIWLMLAAQSAGLVIGYVYFFAAPLVMTLLTMILLVWSLVQLGMIGSPASGTREVRDGRSATGLDAA
;
A
#
# COMPACT_ATOMS: atom_id res chain seq x y z
N MET A 1 -3.95 18.72 -9.29
CA MET A 1 -4.56 17.87 -8.23
C MET A 1 -3.61 17.85 -7.04
N LYS A 2 -4.12 17.68 -5.81
CA LYS A 2 -3.26 17.55 -4.63
C LYS A 2 -2.59 16.17 -4.62
N PRO A 3 -1.32 16.06 -4.19
CA PRO A 3 -0.60 14.78 -4.15
C PRO A 3 -1.24 13.77 -3.17
N SER A 4 -2.02 14.23 -2.21
CA SER A 4 -2.80 13.41 -1.30
C SER A 4 -3.99 12.70 -1.94
N THR A 5 -4.52 13.20 -3.07
CA THR A 5 -5.72 12.63 -3.70
C THR A 5 -5.55 11.16 -4.09
N PRO A 6 -4.49 10.74 -4.82
CA PRO A 6 -4.31 9.34 -5.16
C PRO A 6 -4.04 8.46 -3.92
N LEU A 7 -3.38 8.98 -2.88
CA LEU A 7 -3.17 8.24 -1.63
C LEU A 7 -4.48 7.98 -0.87
N ARG A 8 -5.38 8.95 -0.84
CA ARG A 8 -6.74 8.75 -0.27
C ARG A 8 -7.53 7.74 -1.09
N ALA A 9 -7.38 7.75 -2.42
CA ALA A 9 -7.99 6.74 -3.27
C ALA A 9 -7.44 5.32 -2.96
N VAL A 10 -6.13 5.18 -2.71
CA VAL A 10 -5.52 3.93 -2.23
C VAL A 10 -6.16 3.48 -0.92
N ALA A 11 -6.29 4.37 0.06
CA ALA A 11 -6.88 4.04 1.35
C ALA A 11 -8.32 3.52 1.21
N ILE A 12 -9.14 4.19 0.41
CA ILE A 12 -10.53 3.78 0.14
C ILE A 12 -10.56 2.43 -0.61
N LEU A 13 -9.72 2.28 -1.64
CA LEU A 13 -9.64 1.06 -2.43
C LEU A 13 -9.27 -0.14 -1.55
N MET A 14 -8.28 0.01 -0.65
CA MET A 14 -7.88 -1.03 0.29
C MET A 14 -9.01 -1.37 1.28
N ALA A 15 -9.70 -0.37 1.83
CA ALA A 15 -10.81 -0.60 2.75
C ALA A 15 -12.00 -1.32 2.07
N VAL A 16 -12.33 -0.94 0.83
CA VAL A 16 -13.38 -1.62 0.05
C VAL A 16 -12.98 -3.03 -0.32
N GLY A 17 -11.72 -3.22 -0.73
CA GLY A 17 -11.17 -4.55 -1.03
C GLY A 17 -11.20 -5.48 0.19
N ASP A 18 -10.94 -4.93 1.37
CA ASP A 18 -10.99 -5.66 2.63
C ASP A 18 -12.40 -6.21 2.96
N ILE A 19 -13.43 -5.43 2.70
CA ILE A 19 -14.82 -5.89 2.89
C ILE A 19 -15.09 -7.13 2.03
N GLY A 20 -14.67 -7.10 0.76
CA GLY A 20 -14.82 -8.23 -0.16
C GLY A 20 -14.00 -9.45 0.29
N HIS A 21 -12.75 -9.24 0.70
CA HIS A 21 -11.85 -10.28 1.17
C HIS A 21 -12.40 -10.95 2.44
N THR A 22 -12.71 -10.15 3.46
CA THR A 22 -13.21 -10.65 4.75
C THR A 22 -14.53 -11.40 4.60
N SER A 23 -15.44 -10.90 3.76
CA SER A 23 -16.69 -11.59 3.44
C SER A 23 -16.45 -12.98 2.84
N GLY A 24 -15.42 -13.10 1.98
CA GLY A 24 -15.02 -14.37 1.37
C GLY A 24 -14.42 -15.35 2.38
N VAL A 25 -13.54 -14.85 3.25
CA VAL A 25 -12.84 -15.65 4.28
C VAL A 25 -13.83 -16.20 5.33
N LEU A 26 -14.74 -15.37 5.80
CA LEU A 26 -15.71 -15.75 6.84
C LEU A 26 -16.88 -16.56 6.32
N ARG A 27 -16.92 -16.82 5.02
CA ARG A 27 -18.00 -17.58 4.42
C ARG A 27 -17.88 -19.06 4.73
N THR A 28 -18.85 -19.59 5.47
CA THR A 28 -18.92 -21.01 5.88
C THR A 28 -19.93 -21.82 5.06
N ILE A 29 -20.78 -21.15 4.28
CA ILE A 29 -21.85 -21.80 3.49
C ILE A 29 -21.30 -22.19 2.12
N PRO A 30 -21.26 -23.50 1.77
CA PRO A 30 -20.77 -23.95 0.48
C PRO A 30 -21.72 -23.50 -0.65
N ARG A 31 -21.15 -23.21 -1.83
CA ARG A 31 -21.88 -22.80 -3.04
C ARG A 31 -22.39 -23.98 -3.84
N SER A 32 -21.84 -25.18 -3.58
CA SER A 32 -22.18 -26.42 -4.26
C SER A 32 -21.95 -27.62 -3.37
N LEU A 33 -22.52 -28.78 -3.74
CA LEU A 33 -22.27 -30.05 -3.06
C LEU A 33 -20.78 -30.44 -3.10
N ALA A 34 -20.08 -30.16 -4.21
CA ALA A 34 -18.67 -30.42 -4.35
C ALA A 34 -17.84 -29.56 -3.37
N GLU A 35 -18.15 -28.27 -3.23
CA GLU A 35 -17.50 -27.37 -2.25
C GLU A 35 -17.79 -27.85 -0.81
N GLY A 36 -19.01 -28.29 -0.51
CA GLY A 36 -19.36 -28.85 0.80
C GLY A 36 -18.57 -30.13 1.11
N GLY A 37 -18.35 -30.98 0.12
CA GLY A 37 -17.52 -32.18 0.24
C GLY A 37 -16.05 -31.88 0.52
N LEU A 38 -15.53 -30.70 0.10
CA LEU A 38 -14.17 -30.25 0.41
C LEU A 38 -14.08 -29.57 1.77
N LEU A 39 -15.07 -28.75 2.11
CA LEU A 39 -15.06 -27.99 3.37
C LEU A 39 -15.15 -28.90 4.60
N ALA A 40 -15.97 -29.94 4.55
CA ALA A 40 -16.17 -30.84 5.69
C ALA A 40 -14.86 -31.50 6.17
N PRO A 41 -14.00 -32.07 5.31
CA PRO A 41 -12.67 -32.56 5.72
C PRO A 41 -11.78 -31.47 6.30
N LEU A 42 -11.74 -30.27 5.70
CA LEU A 42 -10.91 -29.17 6.18
C LEU A 42 -11.33 -28.70 7.59
N GLN A 43 -12.62 -28.75 7.87
CA GLN A 43 -13.18 -28.34 9.17
C GLN A 43 -13.03 -29.42 10.26
N ASN A 44 -12.95 -30.69 9.86
CA ASN A 44 -12.96 -31.82 10.83
C ASN A 44 -11.58 -32.48 11.00
N PHE A 45 -10.64 -32.30 10.06
CA PHE A 45 -9.31 -32.88 10.17
C PHE A 45 -8.43 -32.02 11.09
N HIS A 46 -8.06 -32.61 12.25
CA HIS A 46 -7.25 -31.94 13.25
C HIS A 46 -5.77 -32.27 13.09
N ILE A 47 -4.95 -31.22 13.19
CA ILE A 47 -3.49 -31.30 13.24
C ILE A 47 -3.04 -30.84 14.62
N VAL A 48 -2.15 -31.61 15.26
CA VAL A 48 -1.54 -31.21 16.51
C VAL A 48 -0.16 -30.61 16.22
N MET A 49 -0.02 -29.32 16.54
CA MET A 49 1.25 -28.60 16.40
C MET A 49 1.59 -27.92 17.72
N MET A 50 2.79 -28.22 18.24
CA MET A 50 3.30 -27.63 19.50
C MET A 50 2.31 -27.74 20.67
N GLY A 51 1.62 -28.89 20.77
CA GLY A 51 0.64 -29.15 21.83
C GLY A 51 -0.74 -28.52 21.63
N THR A 52 -0.96 -27.82 20.52
CA THR A 52 -2.25 -27.20 20.19
C THR A 52 -2.89 -27.93 19.02
N SER A 53 -4.18 -28.32 19.18
CA SER A 53 -4.98 -28.93 18.12
C SER A 53 -5.70 -27.83 17.32
N ARG A 54 -5.56 -27.87 16.00
CA ARG A 54 -6.21 -26.95 15.04
C ARG A 54 -6.63 -27.72 13.79
N THR A 55 -7.65 -27.20 13.09
CA THR A 55 -8.05 -27.71 11.78
C THR A 55 -7.36 -26.95 10.64
N HIS A 56 -7.34 -27.50 9.45
CA HIS A 56 -6.93 -26.73 8.26
C HIS A 56 -7.81 -25.49 8.03
N TRP A 57 -9.09 -25.60 8.41
CA TRP A 57 -10.01 -24.48 8.35
C TRP A 57 -9.63 -23.35 9.31
N ASP A 58 -9.17 -23.67 10.53
CA ASP A 58 -8.67 -22.66 11.47
C ASP A 58 -7.48 -21.89 10.88
N PHE A 59 -6.55 -22.58 10.21
CA PHE A 59 -5.44 -21.92 9.52
C PHE A 59 -5.93 -21.04 8.37
N TYR A 60 -6.85 -21.54 7.54
CA TYR A 60 -7.41 -20.76 6.44
C TYR A 60 -8.06 -19.46 6.93
N VAL A 61 -8.90 -19.54 7.94
CA VAL A 61 -9.56 -18.37 8.54
C VAL A 61 -8.52 -17.46 9.21
N GLY A 62 -7.59 -18.03 9.97
CA GLY A 62 -6.53 -17.27 10.65
C GLY A 62 -5.66 -16.47 9.68
N PHE A 63 -5.17 -17.09 8.61
CA PHE A 63 -4.42 -16.40 7.57
C PHE A 63 -5.28 -15.37 6.82
N GLY A 64 -6.53 -15.70 6.53
CA GLY A 64 -7.44 -14.76 5.92
C GLY A 64 -7.68 -13.52 6.77
N LEU A 65 -7.90 -13.68 8.08
CA LEU A 65 -8.01 -12.55 9.01
C LEU A 65 -6.72 -11.75 9.13
N ALA A 66 -5.55 -12.40 9.11
CA ALA A 66 -4.28 -11.70 9.08
C ALA A 66 -4.15 -10.80 7.84
N VAL A 67 -4.61 -11.26 6.68
CA VAL A 67 -4.67 -10.44 5.45
C VAL A 67 -5.68 -9.29 5.58
N THR A 68 -6.83 -9.50 6.25
CA THR A 68 -7.77 -8.43 6.61
C THR A 68 -7.08 -7.30 7.37
N PHE A 69 -6.37 -7.62 8.45
CA PHE A 69 -5.61 -6.62 9.20
C PHE A 69 -4.50 -5.96 8.37
N GLN A 70 -3.89 -6.69 7.46
CA GLN A 70 -2.93 -6.14 6.51
C GLN A 70 -3.57 -5.09 5.60
N PHE A 71 -4.75 -5.35 5.02
CA PHE A 71 -5.48 -4.38 4.21
C PHE A 71 -5.82 -3.10 4.99
N LEU A 72 -6.35 -3.24 6.21
CA LEU A 72 -6.66 -2.11 7.08
C LEU A 72 -5.41 -1.31 7.46
N THR A 73 -4.29 -1.98 7.71
CA THR A 73 -3.00 -1.33 8.01
C THR A 73 -2.52 -0.51 6.81
N VAL A 74 -2.58 -1.07 5.60
CA VAL A 74 -2.20 -0.34 4.37
C VAL A 74 -3.14 0.82 4.11
N ALA A 75 -4.46 0.65 4.33
CA ALA A 75 -5.44 1.72 4.20
C ALA A 75 -5.14 2.89 5.17
N GLY A 76 -4.88 2.57 6.45
CA GLY A 76 -4.50 3.54 7.46
C GLY A 76 -3.19 4.25 7.14
N LEU A 77 -2.16 3.50 6.73
CA LEU A 77 -0.87 4.04 6.32
C LEU A 77 -1.01 4.97 5.12
N ALA A 78 -1.78 4.59 4.11
CA ALA A 78 -2.03 5.42 2.93
C ALA A 78 -2.74 6.73 3.31
N TRP A 79 -3.72 6.65 4.23
CA TRP A 79 -4.41 7.85 4.73
C TRP A 79 -3.50 8.79 5.50
N LEU A 80 -2.67 8.27 6.41
CA LEU A 80 -1.68 9.06 7.15
C LEU A 80 -0.63 9.66 6.22
N THR A 81 -0.16 8.87 5.25
CA THR A 81 0.79 9.35 4.23
C THR A 81 0.17 10.44 3.35
N ALA A 82 -1.14 10.39 3.08
CA ALA A 82 -1.84 11.44 2.36
C ALA A 82 -1.80 12.77 3.11
N ASN A 83 -2.03 12.75 4.42
CA ASN A 83 -1.94 13.95 5.25
C ASN A 83 -0.49 14.48 5.28
N LEU A 84 0.48 13.60 5.41
CA LEU A 84 1.90 13.96 5.38
C LEU A 84 2.31 14.56 4.01
N ALA A 85 1.76 14.03 2.91
CA ALA A 85 2.03 14.54 1.56
C ALA A 85 1.53 15.97 1.34
N ASP A 86 0.48 16.38 2.06
CA ASP A 86 -0.04 17.75 2.00
C ASP A 86 0.81 18.75 2.80
N THR A 87 1.51 18.31 3.85
CA THR A 87 2.28 19.18 4.76
C THR A 87 3.78 19.08 4.54
N GLU A 88 4.30 17.88 4.36
CA GLU A 88 5.73 17.58 4.24
C GLU A 88 5.99 16.58 3.08
N PRO A 89 5.85 17.02 1.81
CA PRO A 89 5.85 16.14 0.62
C PRO A 89 7.09 15.22 0.53
N GLN A 90 8.26 15.71 0.91
CA GLN A 90 9.50 14.93 0.82
C GLN A 90 9.53 13.77 1.84
N ARG A 91 8.92 13.97 3.00
CA ARG A 91 8.82 12.94 4.04
C ARG A 91 7.79 11.86 3.71
N ALA A 92 6.82 12.14 2.85
CA ALA A 92 5.84 11.15 2.41
C ALA A 92 6.43 10.10 1.44
N LYS A 93 7.44 10.46 0.65
CA LYS A 93 8.02 9.59 -0.39
C LYS A 93 8.50 8.22 0.10
N PRO A 94 9.25 8.09 1.20
CA PRO A 94 9.71 6.79 1.69
C PRO A 94 8.55 5.83 2.00
N PHE A 95 7.46 6.33 2.57
CA PHE A 95 6.28 5.52 2.88
C PHE A 95 5.58 5.02 1.61
N ILE A 96 5.51 5.87 0.57
CA ILE A 96 4.92 5.47 -0.72
C ILE A 96 5.80 4.40 -1.38
N TRP A 97 7.12 4.53 -1.35
CA TRP A 97 8.05 3.52 -1.86
C TRP A 97 7.92 2.19 -1.10
N LEU A 98 7.79 2.24 0.22
CA LEU A 98 7.57 1.04 1.04
C LEU A 98 6.26 0.34 0.67
N MET A 99 5.17 1.10 0.54
CA MET A 99 3.88 0.54 0.09
C MET A 99 3.99 -0.05 -1.32
N LEU A 100 4.69 0.62 -2.24
CA LEU A 100 4.88 0.14 -3.61
C LEU A 100 5.68 -1.17 -3.64
N ALA A 101 6.74 -1.28 -2.83
CA ALA A 101 7.51 -2.51 -2.69
C ALA A 101 6.66 -3.67 -2.15
N ALA A 102 5.85 -3.40 -1.11
CA ALA A 102 4.92 -4.40 -0.56
C ALA A 102 3.87 -4.84 -1.58
N GLN A 103 3.31 -3.91 -2.35
CA GLN A 103 2.35 -4.23 -3.42
C GLN A 103 3.00 -5.02 -4.57
N SER A 104 4.25 -4.74 -4.90
CA SER A 104 4.99 -5.52 -5.92
C SER A 104 5.15 -6.98 -5.50
N ALA A 105 5.51 -7.24 -4.24
CA ALA A 105 5.55 -8.60 -3.69
C ALA A 105 4.15 -9.25 -3.71
N GLY A 106 3.12 -8.50 -3.31
CA GLY A 106 1.73 -8.93 -3.37
C GLY A 106 1.25 -9.27 -4.78
N LEU A 107 1.72 -8.54 -5.81
CA LEU A 107 1.40 -8.82 -7.21
C LEU A 107 1.96 -10.16 -7.66
N VAL A 108 3.22 -10.47 -7.30
CA VAL A 108 3.85 -11.76 -7.63
C VAL A 108 3.11 -12.92 -6.96
N ILE A 109 2.82 -12.80 -5.67
CA ILE A 109 2.04 -13.81 -4.92
C ILE A 109 0.65 -13.96 -5.53
N GLY A 110 -0.01 -12.84 -5.83
CA GLY A 110 -1.32 -12.81 -6.43
C GLY A 110 -1.38 -13.51 -7.78
N TYR A 111 -0.38 -13.29 -8.62
CA TYR A 111 -0.29 -13.93 -9.93
C TYR A 111 -0.14 -15.47 -9.84
N VAL A 112 0.64 -15.95 -8.87
CA VAL A 112 0.92 -17.39 -8.74
C VAL A 112 -0.25 -18.13 -8.05
N TYR A 113 -0.91 -17.52 -7.07
CA TYR A 113 -1.79 -18.24 -6.16
C TYR A 113 -3.26 -17.80 -6.20
N PHE A 114 -3.57 -16.65 -6.82
CA PHE A 114 -4.92 -16.08 -6.74
C PHE A 114 -5.55 -15.90 -8.12
N PHE A 115 -6.80 -15.48 -8.12
CA PHE A 115 -7.60 -15.16 -9.30
C PHE A 115 -7.50 -13.66 -9.66
N ALA A 116 -8.16 -13.23 -10.74
CA ALA A 116 -7.97 -11.90 -11.33
C ALA A 116 -8.31 -10.71 -10.39
N ALA A 117 -9.30 -10.84 -9.50
CA ALA A 117 -9.77 -9.69 -8.71
C ALA A 117 -8.68 -9.11 -7.78
N PRO A 118 -7.93 -9.87 -6.96
CA PRO A 118 -6.81 -9.34 -6.18
C PRO A 118 -5.71 -8.73 -7.06
N LEU A 119 -5.43 -9.30 -8.23
CA LEU A 119 -4.43 -8.76 -9.17
C LEU A 119 -4.82 -7.37 -9.66
N VAL A 120 -6.07 -7.20 -10.10
CA VAL A 120 -6.58 -5.90 -10.56
C VAL A 120 -6.51 -4.87 -9.43
N MET A 121 -6.90 -5.23 -8.21
CA MET A 121 -6.83 -4.35 -7.04
C MET A 121 -5.38 -3.91 -6.75
N THR A 122 -4.44 -4.85 -6.77
CA THR A 122 -3.02 -4.57 -6.56
C THR A 122 -2.46 -3.65 -7.64
N LEU A 123 -2.76 -3.91 -8.92
CA LEU A 123 -2.33 -3.07 -10.03
C LEU A 123 -2.89 -1.65 -9.93
N LEU A 124 -4.18 -1.50 -9.62
CA LEU A 124 -4.79 -0.17 -9.42
C LEU A 124 -4.12 0.58 -8.27
N THR A 125 -3.85 -0.12 -7.17
CA THR A 125 -3.12 0.46 -6.02
C THR A 125 -1.73 0.93 -6.43
N MET A 126 -0.97 0.13 -7.17
CA MET A 126 0.36 0.48 -7.66
C MET A 126 0.32 1.71 -8.58
N ILE A 127 -0.64 1.77 -9.52
CA ILE A 127 -0.82 2.92 -10.41
C ILE A 127 -1.07 4.19 -9.60
N LEU A 128 -1.93 4.15 -8.58
CA LEU A 128 -2.22 5.29 -7.72
C LEU A 128 -1.01 5.73 -6.90
N LEU A 129 -0.21 4.78 -6.38
CA LEU A 129 1.02 5.07 -5.65
C LEU A 129 2.07 5.72 -6.55
N VAL A 130 2.29 5.18 -7.75
CA VAL A 130 3.20 5.78 -8.75
C VAL A 130 2.72 7.17 -9.14
N TRP A 131 1.44 7.35 -9.37
CA TRP A 131 0.88 8.67 -9.67
C TRP A 131 1.14 9.67 -8.53
N SER A 132 0.99 9.25 -7.27
CA SER A 132 1.32 10.09 -6.12
C SER A 132 2.81 10.50 -6.12
N LEU A 133 3.72 9.56 -6.39
CA LEU A 133 5.16 9.86 -6.50
C LEU A 133 5.47 10.88 -7.61
N VAL A 134 4.84 10.74 -8.78
CA VAL A 134 5.00 11.69 -9.89
C VAL A 134 4.56 13.09 -9.47
N GLN A 135 3.42 13.22 -8.82
CA GLN A 135 2.93 14.53 -8.33
C GLN A 135 3.88 15.14 -7.28
N LEU A 136 4.40 14.34 -6.35
CA LEU A 136 5.38 14.79 -5.36
C LEU A 136 6.73 15.15 -6.01
N GLY A 137 7.11 14.55 -7.12
CA GLY A 137 8.27 14.90 -7.93
C GLY A 137 8.12 16.28 -8.59
N MET A 138 6.94 16.59 -9.13
CA MET A 138 6.65 17.89 -9.76
C MET A 138 6.67 19.06 -8.75
N ILE A 139 6.26 18.82 -7.51
CA ILE A 139 6.25 19.86 -6.46
C ILE A 139 7.66 20.07 -5.87
N GLY A 140 8.50 19.04 -5.85
CA GLY A 140 9.81 19.01 -5.20
C GLY A 140 11.00 19.43 -6.08
N SER A 141 10.80 19.86 -7.34
CA SER A 141 11.87 20.50 -8.12
C SER A 141 12.10 21.90 -7.56
N PRO A 142 13.24 22.17 -6.88
CA PRO A 142 13.58 23.55 -6.60
C PRO A 142 13.71 24.22 -7.95
N ALA A 143 12.97 25.31 -8.17
CA ALA A 143 13.32 26.25 -9.22
C ALA A 143 14.82 26.49 -9.07
N SER A 144 15.58 26.18 -10.11
CA SER A 144 17.00 26.50 -10.19
C SER A 144 17.11 28.02 -10.14
N GLY A 145 17.05 28.54 -8.90
CA GLY A 145 17.36 29.92 -8.63
C GLY A 145 18.80 30.12 -9.04
N THR A 146 18.98 30.69 -10.22
CA THR A 146 20.20 31.34 -10.64
C THR A 146 20.65 32.20 -9.46
N ARG A 147 21.60 31.67 -8.68
CA ARG A 147 22.43 32.49 -7.83
C ARG A 147 23.22 33.37 -8.78
N GLU A 148 22.65 34.50 -9.12
CA GLU A 148 23.34 35.63 -9.63
C GLU A 148 24.36 36.03 -8.54
N VAL A 149 25.56 35.49 -8.66
CA VAL A 149 26.72 35.97 -7.93
C VAL A 149 26.93 37.40 -8.39
N ARG A 150 26.31 38.33 -7.66
CA ARG A 150 26.55 39.75 -7.78
C ARG A 150 27.97 39.99 -7.27
N ASP A 151 28.92 39.86 -8.22
CA ASP A 151 30.32 40.17 -8.03
C ASP A 151 30.44 41.67 -7.77
N GLY A 152 30.35 42.04 -6.49
CA GLY A 152 30.54 43.37 -5.99
C GLY A 152 32.03 43.73 -6.01
N ARG A 153 32.59 43.94 -7.19
CA ARG A 153 33.85 44.70 -7.30
C ARG A 153 33.58 46.12 -6.86
N SER A 154 33.70 46.36 -5.59
CA SER A 154 33.93 47.69 -5.06
C SER A 154 35.36 48.08 -5.36
N ALA A 155 35.52 48.94 -6.34
CA ALA A 155 36.79 49.63 -6.62
C ALA A 155 37.14 50.54 -5.45
N THR A 156 38.10 50.14 -4.67
CA THR A 156 38.81 51.04 -3.74
C THR A 156 39.75 51.90 -4.58
N GLY A 157 39.30 53.11 -4.85
CA GLY A 157 40.19 54.18 -5.27
C GLY A 157 41.11 54.58 -4.12
N LEU A 158 42.39 54.33 -4.30
CA LEU A 158 43.44 55.03 -3.60
C LEU A 158 43.60 56.37 -4.27
N ASP A 159 43.52 57.45 -3.50
CA ASP A 159 44.17 58.70 -3.83
C ASP A 159 44.85 59.22 -2.60
N ALA A 160 46.14 59.50 -2.87
CA ALA A 160 47.15 60.01 -1.98
C ALA A 160 46.97 61.53 -1.70
N ALA A 161 47.32 61.97 -0.52
CA ALA A 161 48.15 63.15 -0.25
C ALA A 161 48.56 63.15 1.22
#